data_888126552965d2dc7d0235569bb9f525
#
_entry.id   888126552965d2dc7d0235569bb9f525
#
_cell.length_a   1.000
_cell.length_b   1.000
_cell.length_c   1.000
_cell.angle_alpha   90.00
_cell.angle_beta   90.00
_cell.angle_gamma   90.00
#
_symmetry.space_group_name_H-M   'P 1'
#
loop_
_entity.id
_entity.type
_entity.pdbx_description
1 polymer ?
#
loop_
_entity_poly.entity_id
_entity_poly.type
_entity_poly.pdbx_seq_one_letter_code
_entity_poly.pdbx_strand_id
1 'polypeptide(L)'
;MKLFKVLSAGIFAEAKSRGFDLQLLDIGGGFPAAYDASVPKFAALAKKLNYELDRLFPKSVEILAEPGRFLVASAGSAVSKIIGKAVRNDKLCYYVDDGVYHTYSGIIFDHCTANIPSKTSN
;
A
#
# COMPACT_ATOMS: atom_id res chain seq x y z
N MET A 1 -8.46 -6.81 -3.09
CA MET A 1 -8.42 -6.41 -4.52
C MET A 1 -9.46 -7.08 -5.41
N LYS A 2 -9.74 -8.39 -5.32
CA LYS A 2 -10.77 -9.06 -6.15
C LYS A 2 -12.20 -8.55 -5.89
N LEU A 3 -12.57 -8.38 -4.63
CA LEU A 3 -13.90 -7.91 -4.22
C LEU A 3 -14.18 -6.48 -4.72
N PHE A 4 -13.23 -5.57 -4.56
CA PHE A 4 -13.36 -4.17 -4.99
C PHE A 4 -13.70 -4.05 -6.49
N LYS A 5 -13.02 -4.78 -7.36
CA LYS A 5 -13.22 -4.73 -8.82
C LYS A 5 -14.61 -5.19 -9.24
N VAL A 6 -15.12 -6.24 -8.60
CA VAL A 6 -16.47 -6.76 -8.90
C VAL A 6 -17.55 -5.79 -8.42
N LEU A 7 -17.36 -5.19 -7.25
CA LEU A 7 -18.27 -4.16 -6.73
C LEU A 7 -18.29 -2.92 -7.63
N SER A 8 -17.14 -2.44 -8.05
CA SER A 8 -17.05 -1.26 -8.94
C SER A 8 -17.73 -1.52 -10.29
N ALA A 9 -17.53 -2.69 -10.90
CA ALA A 9 -18.21 -3.04 -12.14
C ALA A 9 -19.75 -3.10 -11.97
N GLY A 10 -20.22 -3.59 -10.83
CA GLY A 10 -21.66 -3.57 -10.48
C GLY A 10 -22.19 -2.12 -10.36
N ILE A 11 -21.43 -1.22 -9.75
CA ILE A 11 -21.80 0.20 -9.64
C ILE A 11 -21.91 0.85 -11.03
N PHE A 12 -20.94 0.58 -11.93
CA PHE A 12 -20.99 1.12 -13.29
C PHE A 12 -22.23 0.61 -14.06
N ALA A 13 -22.56 -0.68 -13.92
CA ALA A 13 -23.76 -1.24 -14.55
C ALA A 13 -25.04 -0.63 -13.99
N GLU A 14 -25.15 -0.47 -12.66
CA GLU A 14 -26.30 0.15 -12.01
C GLU A 14 -26.43 1.64 -12.38
N ALA A 15 -25.34 2.39 -12.40
CA ALA A 15 -25.34 3.78 -12.82
C ALA A 15 -25.87 3.92 -14.25
N LYS A 16 -25.39 3.06 -15.16
CA LYS A 16 -25.86 3.05 -16.55
C LYS A 16 -27.35 2.75 -16.66
N SER A 17 -27.89 1.81 -15.87
CA SER A 17 -29.33 1.50 -15.86
C SER A 17 -30.19 2.68 -15.40
N ARG A 18 -29.60 3.60 -14.62
CA ARG A 18 -30.22 4.83 -14.12
C ARG A 18 -29.96 6.06 -14.99
N GLY A 19 -29.32 5.91 -16.15
CA GLY A 19 -29.03 7.00 -17.09
C GLY A 19 -27.76 7.78 -16.79
N PHE A 20 -26.89 7.31 -15.86
CA PHE A 20 -25.58 7.92 -15.60
C PHE A 20 -24.52 7.23 -16.44
N ASP A 21 -23.63 8.03 -17.06
CA ASP A 21 -22.50 7.55 -17.85
C ASP A 21 -21.19 7.82 -17.07
N LEU A 22 -20.74 6.83 -16.31
CA LEU A 22 -19.50 6.91 -15.57
C LEU A 22 -18.32 6.62 -16.51
N GLN A 23 -17.41 7.56 -16.65
CA GLN A 23 -16.26 7.50 -17.58
C GLN A 23 -14.91 7.38 -16.89
N LEU A 24 -14.85 7.49 -15.56
CA LEU A 24 -13.63 7.44 -14.78
C LEU A 24 -13.75 6.40 -13.66
N LEU A 25 -12.74 5.55 -13.55
CA LEU A 25 -12.56 4.64 -12.41
C LEU A 25 -11.21 4.94 -11.75
N ASP A 26 -11.25 5.47 -10.54
CA ASP A 26 -10.09 5.53 -9.67
C ASP A 26 -9.93 4.20 -8.92
N ILE A 27 -8.81 3.53 -9.13
CA ILE A 27 -8.49 2.26 -8.45
C ILE A 27 -7.73 2.48 -7.14
N GLY A 28 -7.55 3.74 -6.74
CA GLY A 28 -6.92 4.17 -5.51
C GLY A 28 -5.42 3.88 -5.43
N GLY A 29 -4.93 3.85 -4.21
CA GLY A 29 -3.53 3.62 -3.87
C GLY A 29 -3.23 2.21 -3.36
N GLY A 30 -2.26 2.14 -2.41
CA GLY A 30 -1.87 0.89 -1.76
C GLY A 30 -1.02 -0.05 -2.64
N PHE A 31 -0.41 0.46 -3.70
CA PHE A 31 0.54 -0.30 -4.50
C PHE A 31 1.77 -0.66 -3.65
N PRO A 32 2.19 -1.94 -3.63
CA PRO A 32 3.28 -2.38 -2.78
C PRO A 32 4.61 -1.82 -3.28
N ALA A 33 5.41 -1.30 -2.36
CA ALA A 33 6.82 -0.99 -2.61
C ALA A 33 7.68 -2.21 -2.33
N ALA A 34 8.77 -2.37 -3.06
CA ALA A 34 9.67 -3.52 -2.95
C ALA A 34 10.59 -3.37 -1.71
N TYR A 35 10.04 -3.57 -0.51
CA TYR A 35 10.81 -3.53 0.74
C TYR A 35 11.70 -4.77 0.92
N ASP A 36 11.28 -5.90 0.37
CA ASP A 36 12.02 -7.16 0.41
C ASP A 36 11.66 -8.06 -0.78
N ALA A 37 12.28 -9.23 -0.85
CA ALA A 37 12.10 -10.19 -1.95
C ALA A 37 10.71 -10.86 -1.98
N SER A 38 9.90 -10.74 -0.92
CA SER A 38 8.55 -11.33 -0.87
C SER A 38 7.54 -10.50 -1.64
N VAL A 39 7.85 -9.22 -1.89
CA VAL A 39 6.96 -8.30 -2.62
C VAL A 39 7.00 -8.63 -4.12
N PRO A 40 5.86 -8.91 -4.76
CA PRO A 40 5.81 -9.19 -6.18
C PRO A 40 6.33 -8.02 -7.02
N LYS A 41 7.06 -8.32 -8.09
CA LYS A 41 7.48 -7.29 -9.05
C LYS A 41 6.27 -6.55 -9.62
N PHE A 42 6.36 -5.24 -9.73
CA PHE A 42 5.28 -4.39 -10.24
C PHE A 42 4.72 -4.86 -11.59
N ALA A 43 5.58 -5.30 -12.51
CA ALA A 43 5.14 -5.81 -13.81
C ALA A 43 4.16 -7.01 -13.71
N ALA A 44 4.37 -7.90 -12.73
CA ALA A 44 3.46 -9.02 -12.50
C ALA A 44 2.11 -8.57 -11.92
N LEU A 45 2.14 -7.58 -11.02
CA LEU A 45 0.94 -6.95 -10.48
C LEU A 45 0.16 -6.22 -11.57
N ALA A 46 0.85 -5.38 -12.37
CA ALA A 46 0.26 -4.61 -13.45
C ALA A 46 -0.38 -5.51 -14.52
N LYS A 47 0.29 -6.59 -14.92
CA LYS A 47 -0.27 -7.56 -15.86
C LYS A 47 -1.61 -8.13 -15.38
N LYS A 48 -1.68 -8.53 -14.10
CA LYS A 48 -2.91 -9.06 -13.51
C LYS A 48 -3.98 -8.00 -13.36
N LEU A 49 -3.59 -6.77 -13.00
CA LEU A 49 -4.50 -5.64 -12.85
C LEU A 49 -5.12 -5.27 -14.20
N ASN A 50 -4.29 -5.08 -15.22
CA ASN A 50 -4.74 -4.73 -16.57
C ASN A 50 -5.68 -5.79 -17.16
N TYR A 51 -5.34 -7.07 -17.01
CA TYR A 51 -6.23 -8.17 -17.45
C TYR A 51 -7.63 -8.05 -16.83
N GLU A 52 -7.73 -7.77 -15.54
CA GLU A 52 -9.02 -7.63 -14.87
C GLU A 52 -9.76 -6.35 -15.27
N LEU A 53 -9.05 -5.24 -15.43
CA LEU A 53 -9.65 -3.98 -15.87
C LEU A 53 -10.18 -4.10 -17.29
N ASP A 54 -9.40 -4.67 -18.22
CA ASP A 54 -9.82 -4.90 -19.61
C ASP A 54 -11.03 -5.83 -19.71
N ARG A 55 -11.17 -6.78 -18.78
CA ARG A 55 -12.30 -7.72 -18.73
C ARG A 55 -13.58 -7.07 -18.18
N LEU A 56 -13.46 -6.14 -17.24
CA LEU A 56 -14.59 -5.62 -16.45
C LEU A 56 -15.10 -4.27 -16.96
N PHE A 57 -14.27 -3.49 -17.60
CA PHE A 57 -14.60 -2.13 -18.01
C PHE A 57 -14.37 -1.93 -19.51
N PRO A 58 -15.24 -1.20 -20.20
CA PRO A 58 -15.04 -0.83 -21.60
C PRO A 58 -13.85 0.13 -21.73
N LYS A 59 -13.24 0.17 -22.90
CA LYS A 59 -12.07 1.03 -23.20
C LYS A 59 -12.38 2.54 -23.11
N SER A 60 -13.65 2.92 -23.08
CA SER A 60 -14.08 4.30 -22.88
C SER A 60 -13.93 4.77 -21.43
N VAL A 61 -13.77 3.86 -20.48
CA VAL A 61 -13.55 4.20 -19.07
C VAL A 61 -12.08 4.52 -18.86
N GLU A 62 -11.79 5.73 -18.44
CA GLU A 62 -10.46 6.16 -18.02
C GLU A 62 -10.12 5.53 -16.66
N ILE A 63 -8.87 5.08 -16.51
CA ILE A 63 -8.39 4.47 -15.28
C ILE A 63 -7.38 5.39 -14.62
N LEU A 64 -7.68 5.82 -13.40
CA LEU A 64 -6.80 6.56 -12.51
C LEU A 64 -6.24 5.64 -11.42
N ALA A 65 -5.04 5.93 -10.95
CA ALA A 65 -4.43 5.28 -9.79
C ALA A 65 -3.64 6.29 -8.95
N GLU A 66 -3.54 6.05 -7.64
CA GLU A 66 -2.88 6.93 -6.67
C GLU A 66 -1.70 6.21 -5.96
N PRO A 67 -0.63 5.82 -6.67
CA PRO A 67 0.44 4.94 -6.16
C PRO A 67 1.46 5.65 -5.25
N GLY A 68 1.03 6.44 -4.26
CA GLY A 68 1.88 7.30 -3.44
C GLY A 68 3.14 6.62 -2.90
N ARG A 69 2.99 5.62 -2.02
CA ARG A 69 4.11 4.89 -1.42
C ARG A 69 5.01 4.22 -2.47
N PHE A 70 4.42 3.60 -3.46
CA PHE A 70 5.16 2.93 -4.53
C PHE A 70 6.17 3.85 -5.21
N LEU A 71 5.83 5.13 -5.40
CA LEU A 71 6.69 6.11 -6.06
C LEU A 71 7.80 6.65 -5.15
N VAL A 72 7.54 6.80 -3.85
CA VAL A 72 8.43 7.55 -2.95
C VAL A 72 9.13 6.70 -1.89
N ALA A 73 8.78 5.42 -1.72
CA ALA A 73 9.30 4.60 -0.63
C ALA A 73 10.83 4.44 -0.63
N SER A 74 11.46 4.46 -1.81
CA SER A 74 12.91 4.37 -1.94
C SER A 74 13.64 5.73 -1.90
N ALA A 75 12.90 6.84 -1.82
CA ALA A 75 13.46 8.18 -1.91
C ALA A 75 14.02 8.70 -0.56
N GLY A 76 13.71 8.03 0.55
CA GLY A 76 14.11 8.45 1.88
C GLY A 76 14.46 7.30 2.81
N SER A 77 15.20 7.63 3.87
CA SER A 77 15.49 6.75 4.99
C SER A 77 15.18 7.47 6.29
N ALA A 78 14.62 6.76 7.24
CA ALA A 78 14.40 7.28 8.58
C ALA A 78 15.45 6.72 9.54
N VAL A 79 15.92 7.55 10.45
CA VAL A 79 16.85 7.17 11.52
C VAL A 79 16.21 7.54 12.85
N SER A 80 16.05 6.55 13.72
CA SER A 80 15.50 6.75 15.06
C SER A 80 16.55 6.40 16.12
N LYS A 81 16.61 7.21 17.18
CA LYS A 81 17.53 6.99 18.29
C LYS A 81 16.90 6.11 19.36
N ILE A 82 17.63 5.16 19.88
CA ILE A 82 17.21 4.40 21.07
C ILE A 82 17.40 5.27 22.29
N ILE A 83 16.29 5.62 22.97
CA ILE A 83 16.26 6.48 24.16
C ILE A 83 16.04 5.69 25.44
N GLY A 84 15.73 4.39 25.34
CA GLY A 84 15.54 3.54 26.51
C GLY A 84 15.55 2.05 26.16
N LYS A 85 15.81 1.22 27.17
CA LYS A 85 15.79 -0.24 27.10
C LYS A 85 15.04 -0.79 28.29
N ALA A 86 14.30 -1.89 28.08
CA ALA A 86 13.67 -2.67 29.15
C ALA A 86 13.54 -4.13 28.74
N VAL A 87 13.44 -5.01 29.72
CA VAL A 87 13.04 -6.40 29.51
C VAL A 87 11.56 -6.52 29.88
N ARG A 88 10.74 -7.00 28.97
CA ARG A 88 9.32 -7.27 29.20
C ARG A 88 8.97 -8.64 28.65
N ASN A 89 8.38 -9.50 29.48
CA ASN A 89 8.03 -10.88 29.11
C ASN A 89 9.22 -11.64 28.46
N ASP A 90 10.38 -11.55 29.08
CA ASP A 90 11.67 -12.16 28.63
C ASP A 90 12.15 -11.68 27.25
N LYS A 91 11.63 -10.57 26.75
CA LYS A 91 12.03 -9.93 25.51
C LYS A 91 12.68 -8.57 25.78
N LEU A 92 13.81 -8.32 25.12
CA LEU A 92 14.45 -7.01 25.13
C LEU A 92 13.63 -6.03 24.28
N CYS A 93 13.16 -4.98 24.92
CA CYS A 93 12.40 -3.90 24.29
C CYS A 93 13.25 -2.63 24.20
N TYR A 94 13.24 -1.99 23.06
CA TYR A 94 13.86 -0.68 22.83
C TYR A 94 12.78 0.38 22.69
N TYR A 95 12.99 1.51 23.35
CA TYR A 95 12.21 2.72 23.16
C TYR A 95 12.97 3.64 22.21
N VAL A 96 12.30 4.18 21.22
CA VAL A 96 12.88 5.06 20.22
C VAL A 96 12.22 6.43 20.26
N ASP A 97 12.89 7.46 19.76
CA ASP A 97 12.40 8.85 19.69
C ASP A 97 11.45 9.12 18.52
N ASP A 98 10.91 8.09 17.92
CA ASP A 98 9.93 8.12 16.84
C ASP A 98 8.79 7.13 17.18
N GLY A 99 7.70 7.15 16.42
CA GLY A 99 6.55 6.31 16.74
C GLY A 99 5.54 6.13 15.62
N VAL A 100 4.49 5.41 15.99
CA VAL A 100 3.40 5.03 15.07
C VAL A 100 2.51 6.19 14.63
N TYR A 101 2.58 7.32 15.31
CA TYR A 101 1.93 8.57 14.87
C TYR A 101 2.82 9.45 13.98
N HIS A 102 4.02 8.96 13.64
CA HIS A 102 5.00 9.60 12.78
C HIS A 102 5.49 8.61 11.71
N THR A 103 6.82 8.36 11.66
CA THR A 103 7.45 7.53 10.61
C THR A 103 6.92 6.10 10.57
N TYR A 104 6.52 5.52 11.70
CA TYR A 104 6.03 4.15 11.79
C TYR A 104 4.51 4.01 11.68
N SER A 105 3.81 5.01 11.15
CA SER A 105 2.35 5.00 10.98
C SER A 105 1.83 3.81 10.16
N GLY A 106 2.62 3.30 9.23
CA GLY A 106 2.29 2.12 8.45
C GLY A 106 2.07 0.84 9.27
N ILE A 107 2.58 0.77 10.50
CA ILE A 107 2.32 -0.36 11.41
C ILE A 107 0.84 -0.42 11.78
N ILE A 108 0.20 0.73 12.03
CA ILE A 108 -1.22 0.81 12.37
C ILE A 108 -2.10 0.79 11.12
N PHE A 109 -1.82 1.66 10.16
CA PHE A 109 -2.73 1.91 9.04
C PHE A 109 -2.60 0.92 7.89
N ASP A 110 -1.41 0.33 7.71
CA ASP A 110 -1.14 -0.58 6.60
C ASP A 110 -0.77 -1.99 7.05
N HIS A 111 -0.78 -2.25 8.38
CA HIS A 111 -0.37 -3.51 8.99
C HIS A 111 1.03 -3.98 8.54
N CYS A 112 1.92 -3.03 8.29
CA CYS A 112 3.30 -3.29 7.90
C CYS A 112 4.12 -3.77 9.10
N THR A 113 5.08 -4.65 8.84
CA THR A 113 6.16 -4.94 9.79
C THR A 113 7.36 -4.07 9.45
N ALA A 114 7.87 -3.32 10.43
CA ALA A 114 9.10 -2.56 10.25
C ALA A 114 10.29 -3.45 10.58
N ASN A 115 11.14 -3.71 9.58
CA ASN A 115 12.43 -4.35 9.80
C ASN A 115 13.46 -3.26 10.08
N ILE A 116 13.83 -3.09 11.36
CA ILE A 116 14.76 -2.03 11.79
C ILE A 116 16.13 -2.67 12.01
N PRO A 117 17.08 -2.53 11.08
CA PRO A 117 18.44 -2.98 11.31
C PRO A 117 19.09 -2.12 12.40
N SER A 118 19.49 -2.73 13.52
CA SER A 118 20.25 -2.05 14.55
C SER A 118 21.73 -1.95 14.12
N LYS A 119 22.28 -0.74 14.04
CA LYS A 119 23.73 -0.54 14.10
C LYS A 119 24.11 -0.34 15.56
N THR A 120 24.78 -1.30 16.16
CA THR A 120 25.55 -1.07 17.38
C THR A 120 26.81 -0.31 16.96
N SER A 121 26.97 0.94 17.40
CA SER A 121 28.30 1.55 17.45
C SER A 121 29.10 0.80 18.51
N ASN A 122 30.18 0.14 18.11
CA ASN A 122 31.23 -0.30 19.03
C ASN A 122 31.81 0.89 19.72
#